data_2fc7aa134aaddb135825653b130d1e0d
#
_entry.id   2fc7aa134aaddb135825653b130d1e0d
#
_cell.length_a   1.000
_cell.length_b   1.000
_cell.length_c   1.000
_cell.angle_alpha   90.00
_cell.angle_beta   90.00
_cell.angle_gamma   90.00
#
_symmetry.space_group_name_H-M   'P 1'
#
loop_
_entity.id
_entity.type
_entity.pdbx_description
1 polymer ?
#
loop_
_entity_poly.entity_id
_entity_poly.type
_entity_poly.pdbx_seq_one_letter_code
_entity_poly.pdbx_strand_id
1 'polypeptide(L)'
;PSFLIPGVFLMCCFISTAIGTSMGTIAAMAPVAIGVAQGAGLNLAAVCAAVICGSYFGDNLSMISDTTIAAAEGCGSRMKDKFRMNFAIALPAALVSLVLYYLVSGQVQGGIQVGDFNLFQVLPYVVVLVLALMGINVALVLFGGILLTGVIGLLQGTVDIFTWAKGLGDGMADMFSISMVAILVSGIIGLVRYYGGVEWLVEKITGWIHGRKGAEYGIGLLSGLLSAAMVNNTIAIIVTCPIAKVIGKKYEIAPKRLASLVDIFACSFLCVMPHDGGMLIVTQLAGTSPLDVMKYCYYVYALLIAACVTIQLGTHEGK
;
A
#
# COMPACT_ATOMS: atom_id res chain seq x y z
N PRO A 1 21.50 8.84 9.51
CA PRO A 1 20.49 9.26 8.51
C PRO A 1 20.21 8.19 7.47
N SER A 2 21.24 7.51 6.92
CA SER A 2 21.13 6.58 5.79
C SER A 2 20.22 5.38 6.01
N PHE A 3 19.92 5.00 7.24
CA PHE A 3 19.02 3.90 7.58
C PHE A 3 17.58 4.32 7.87
N LEU A 4 17.25 5.62 7.86
CA LEU A 4 15.92 6.09 8.24
C LEU A 4 14.87 5.70 7.21
N ILE A 5 15.08 5.98 5.91
CA ILE A 5 14.10 5.62 4.87
C ILE A 5 13.94 4.10 4.75
N PRO A 6 15.04 3.29 4.69
CA PRO A 6 14.93 1.83 4.76
C PRO A 6 14.22 1.33 6.01
N GLY A 7 14.49 1.95 7.16
CA GLY A 7 13.84 1.62 8.44
C GLY A 7 12.33 1.87 8.39
N VAL A 8 11.89 3.00 7.88
CA VAL A 8 10.47 3.32 7.67
C VAL A 8 9.82 2.27 6.76
N PHE A 9 10.45 1.94 5.63
CA PHE A 9 9.95 0.91 4.71
C PHE A 9 9.78 -0.44 5.42
N LEU A 10 10.80 -0.91 6.15
CA LEU A 10 10.75 -2.17 6.89
C LEU A 10 9.68 -2.17 7.98
N MET A 11 9.56 -1.09 8.73
CA MET A 11 8.50 -0.95 9.75
C MET A 11 7.12 -1.05 9.12
N CYS A 12 6.88 -0.35 8.01
CA CYS A 12 5.61 -0.42 7.28
C CYS A 12 5.36 -1.83 6.72
N CYS A 13 6.38 -2.52 6.18
CA CYS A 13 6.27 -3.91 5.75
C CYS A 13 5.82 -4.83 6.89
N PHE A 14 6.45 -4.70 8.04
CA PHE A 14 6.16 -5.53 9.21
C PHE A 14 4.75 -5.26 9.76
N ILE A 15 4.41 -3.98 9.95
CA ILE A 15 3.11 -3.56 10.50
C ILE A 15 1.98 -3.97 9.55
N SER A 16 2.11 -3.70 8.25
CA SER A 16 1.08 -4.03 7.27
C SER A 16 0.87 -5.55 7.13
N THR A 17 1.96 -6.33 7.19
CA THR A 17 1.84 -7.79 7.18
C THR A 17 1.12 -8.31 8.42
N ALA A 18 1.34 -7.69 9.59
CA ALA A 18 0.73 -8.08 10.87
C ALA A 18 -0.73 -7.64 10.98
N ILE A 19 -1.08 -6.44 10.49
CA ILE A 19 -2.44 -5.87 10.54
C ILE A 19 -3.31 -6.39 9.38
N GLY A 20 -2.71 -6.62 8.22
CA GLY A 20 -3.40 -7.08 7.01
C GLY A 20 -4.12 -5.96 6.24
N THR A 21 -3.72 -4.70 6.41
CA THR A 21 -4.29 -3.59 5.65
C THR A 21 -3.25 -2.51 5.34
N SER A 22 -3.08 -2.22 4.05
CA SER A 22 -2.19 -1.14 3.59
C SER A 22 -2.70 0.23 4.02
N MET A 23 -3.99 0.50 3.86
CA MET A 23 -4.58 1.80 4.23
C MET A 23 -4.46 2.11 5.72
N GLY A 24 -4.70 1.10 6.59
CA GLY A 24 -4.53 1.25 8.03
C GLY A 24 -3.08 1.54 8.42
N THR A 25 -2.13 0.87 7.76
CA THR A 25 -0.70 1.09 7.98
C THR A 25 -0.27 2.49 7.51
N ILE A 26 -0.72 2.93 6.32
CA ILE A 26 -0.45 4.28 5.81
C ILE A 26 -0.99 5.32 6.77
N ALA A 27 -2.25 5.22 7.18
CA ALA A 27 -2.87 6.18 8.09
C ALA A 27 -2.13 6.29 9.45
N ALA A 28 -1.63 5.17 9.98
CA ALA A 28 -0.89 5.16 11.25
C ALA A 28 0.56 5.65 11.10
N MET A 29 1.25 5.27 10.01
CA MET A 29 2.68 5.49 9.87
C MET A 29 3.06 6.77 9.12
N ALA A 30 2.19 7.28 8.24
CA ALA A 30 2.52 8.46 7.46
C ALA A 30 2.84 9.70 8.31
N PRO A 31 2.03 10.08 9.32
CA PRO A 31 2.34 11.24 10.16
C PRO A 31 3.68 11.09 10.89
N VAL A 32 3.95 9.88 11.41
CA VAL A 32 5.20 9.58 12.14
C VAL A 32 6.40 9.67 11.21
N ALA A 33 6.33 8.99 10.06
CA ALA A 33 7.43 8.96 9.10
C ALA A 33 7.74 10.34 8.52
N ILE A 34 6.70 11.13 8.19
CA ILE A 34 6.84 12.49 7.66
C ILE A 34 7.44 13.42 8.72
N GLY A 35 6.98 13.34 9.98
CA GLY A 35 7.55 14.13 11.08
C GLY A 35 9.04 13.84 11.29
N VAL A 36 9.43 12.57 11.30
CA VAL A 36 10.85 12.16 11.36
C VAL A 36 11.63 12.65 10.16
N ALA A 37 11.05 12.59 8.96
CA ALA A 37 11.69 13.04 7.74
C ALA A 37 11.96 14.57 7.74
N GLN A 38 10.98 15.35 8.19
CA GLN A 38 11.10 16.80 8.33
C GLN A 38 12.19 17.18 9.32
N GLY A 39 12.20 16.54 10.51
CA GLY A 39 13.21 16.76 11.53
C GLY A 39 14.64 16.35 11.12
N ALA A 40 14.75 15.34 10.27
CA ALA A 40 16.05 14.83 9.77
C ALA A 40 16.47 15.42 8.42
N GLY A 41 15.68 16.32 7.81
CA GLY A 41 15.98 16.91 6.50
C GLY A 41 15.99 15.89 5.36
N LEU A 42 15.19 14.81 5.45
CA LEU A 42 15.12 13.77 4.44
C LEU A 42 14.24 14.18 3.25
N ASN A 43 14.41 13.48 2.13
CA ASN A 43 13.53 13.65 0.98
C ASN A 43 12.12 13.12 1.32
N LEU A 44 11.17 14.05 1.49
CA LEU A 44 9.79 13.72 1.87
C LEU A 44 9.10 12.80 0.87
N ALA A 45 9.33 13.00 -0.43
CA ALA A 45 8.72 12.14 -1.45
C ALA A 45 9.23 10.69 -1.36
N ALA A 46 10.52 10.49 -1.06
CA ALA A 46 11.09 9.16 -0.87
C ALA A 46 10.56 8.48 0.42
N VAL A 47 10.37 9.25 1.50
CA VAL A 47 9.78 8.73 2.75
C VAL A 47 8.32 8.36 2.53
N CYS A 48 7.52 9.20 1.87
CA CYS A 48 6.14 8.90 1.49
C CYS A 48 6.05 7.60 0.66
N ALA A 49 6.92 7.46 -0.34
CA ALA A 49 6.98 6.25 -1.15
C ALA A 49 7.37 5.01 -0.32
N ALA A 50 8.29 5.14 0.63
CA ALA A 50 8.66 4.05 1.53
C ALA A 50 7.48 3.60 2.41
N VAL A 51 6.69 4.55 2.93
CA VAL A 51 5.46 4.25 3.70
C VAL A 51 4.46 3.51 2.84
N ILE A 52 4.12 4.03 1.65
CA ILE A 52 3.15 3.40 0.75
C ILE A 52 3.64 2.01 0.33
N CYS A 53 4.84 1.91 -0.20
CA CYS A 53 5.41 0.65 -0.69
C CYS A 53 5.52 -0.41 0.40
N GLY A 54 5.93 -0.03 1.61
CA GLY A 54 5.99 -0.94 2.75
C GLY A 54 4.59 -1.41 3.17
N SER A 55 3.60 -0.54 3.08
CA SER A 55 2.21 -0.89 3.39
C SER A 55 1.62 -1.87 2.36
N TYR A 56 1.87 -1.67 1.08
CA TYR A 56 1.43 -2.59 0.02
C TYR A 56 2.19 -3.93 0.02
N PHE A 57 3.40 -3.97 0.57
CA PHE A 57 4.09 -5.25 0.83
C PHE A 57 3.25 -6.16 1.71
N GLY A 58 2.59 -5.61 2.73
CA GLY A 58 1.68 -6.35 3.59
C GLY A 58 0.47 -6.90 2.84
N ASP A 59 -0.15 -6.15 1.95
CA ASP A 59 -1.27 -6.63 1.13
C ASP A 59 -0.88 -7.89 0.33
N ASN A 60 0.35 -7.94 -0.19
CA ASN A 60 0.84 -9.09 -0.95
C ASN A 60 1.17 -10.32 -0.07
N LEU A 61 1.61 -10.12 1.18
CA LEU A 61 2.18 -11.18 2.02
C LEU A 61 1.43 -11.43 3.34
N SER A 62 0.48 -10.59 3.73
CA SER A 62 -0.35 -10.90 4.90
C SER A 62 -1.33 -12.02 4.60
N MET A 63 -1.46 -12.98 5.52
CA MET A 63 -2.47 -14.05 5.41
C MET A 63 -3.87 -13.59 5.82
N ILE A 64 -3.98 -12.43 6.45
CA ILE A 64 -5.24 -11.85 6.94
C ILE A 64 -5.69 -10.64 6.12
N SER A 65 -4.92 -10.26 5.08
CA SER A 65 -5.30 -9.18 4.17
C SER A 65 -6.52 -9.58 3.33
N ASP A 66 -7.44 -8.64 3.18
CA ASP A 66 -8.64 -8.81 2.35
C ASP A 66 -8.30 -9.07 0.88
N THR A 67 -7.23 -8.48 0.35
CA THR A 67 -6.72 -8.75 -1.00
C THR A 67 -6.22 -10.19 -1.15
N THR A 68 -5.48 -10.66 -0.16
CA THR A 68 -4.98 -12.05 -0.13
C THR A 68 -6.11 -13.06 -0.04
N ILE A 69 -7.10 -12.80 0.83
CA ILE A 69 -8.28 -13.66 0.98
C ILE A 69 -9.08 -13.69 -0.33
N ALA A 70 -9.39 -12.51 -0.87
CA ALA A 70 -10.13 -12.38 -2.12
C ALA A 70 -9.45 -13.10 -3.30
N ALA A 71 -8.12 -12.95 -3.44
CA ALA A 71 -7.35 -13.60 -4.50
C ALA A 71 -7.29 -15.12 -4.33
N ALA A 72 -7.02 -15.61 -3.11
CA ALA A 72 -6.90 -17.04 -2.84
C ALA A 72 -8.24 -17.76 -3.03
N GLU A 73 -9.29 -17.29 -2.37
CA GLU A 73 -10.64 -17.88 -2.47
C GLU A 73 -11.22 -17.67 -3.87
N GLY A 74 -11.10 -16.45 -4.40
CA GLY A 74 -11.58 -16.08 -5.72
C GLY A 74 -10.96 -16.94 -6.83
N CYS A 75 -9.69 -17.29 -6.78
CA CYS A 75 -9.02 -18.17 -7.74
C CYS A 75 -9.08 -19.66 -7.38
N GLY A 76 -9.56 -20.03 -6.20
CA GLY A 76 -9.63 -21.43 -5.72
C GLY A 76 -8.27 -21.98 -5.30
N SER A 77 -7.40 -21.14 -4.74
CA SER A 77 -6.09 -21.49 -4.19
C SER A 77 -6.15 -21.58 -2.67
N ARG A 78 -5.27 -22.39 -2.06
CA ARG A 78 -5.06 -22.30 -0.62
C ARG A 78 -4.24 -21.04 -0.29
N MET A 79 -4.59 -20.37 0.80
CA MET A 79 -3.90 -19.17 1.29
C MET A 79 -2.38 -19.38 1.41
N LYS A 80 -1.98 -20.52 1.99
CA LYS A 80 -0.56 -20.89 2.18
C LYS A 80 0.20 -21.01 0.86
N ASP A 81 -0.44 -21.51 -0.19
CA ASP A 81 0.20 -21.73 -1.50
C ASP A 81 0.38 -20.38 -2.23
N LYS A 82 -0.63 -19.49 -2.15
CA LYS A 82 -0.53 -18.09 -2.63
C LYS A 82 0.56 -17.35 -1.89
N PHE A 83 0.61 -17.44 -0.55
CA PHE A 83 1.62 -16.80 0.28
C PHE A 83 3.04 -17.22 -0.14
N ARG A 84 3.30 -18.53 -0.28
CA ARG A 84 4.62 -19.03 -0.70
C ARG A 84 5.03 -18.50 -2.06
N MET A 85 4.09 -18.42 -2.98
CA MET A 85 4.36 -17.92 -4.33
C MET A 85 4.67 -16.42 -4.31
N ASN A 86 3.85 -15.64 -3.62
CA ASN A 86 4.07 -14.20 -3.47
C ASN A 86 5.37 -13.91 -2.71
N PHE A 87 5.70 -14.68 -1.69
CA PHE A 87 6.94 -14.52 -0.93
C PHE A 87 8.18 -14.64 -1.81
N ALA A 88 8.20 -15.62 -2.72
CA ALA A 88 9.31 -15.81 -3.64
C ALA A 88 9.47 -14.65 -4.64
N ILE A 89 8.42 -13.89 -4.91
CA ILE A 89 8.44 -12.75 -5.84
C ILE A 89 8.66 -11.43 -5.08
N ALA A 90 7.95 -11.24 -3.97
CA ALA A 90 7.94 -10.00 -3.21
C ALA A 90 9.19 -9.79 -2.37
N LEU A 91 9.77 -10.86 -1.81
CA LEU A 91 10.98 -10.73 -0.98
C LEU A 91 12.19 -10.19 -1.77
N PRO A 92 12.54 -10.71 -2.95
CA PRO A 92 13.60 -10.12 -3.75
C PRO A 92 13.33 -8.67 -4.12
N ALA A 93 12.09 -8.33 -4.47
CA ALA A 93 11.69 -6.95 -4.77
C ALA A 93 11.87 -6.02 -3.55
N ALA A 94 11.51 -6.49 -2.36
CA ALA A 94 11.70 -5.72 -1.12
C ALA A 94 13.19 -5.51 -0.80
N LEU A 95 14.04 -6.52 -1.00
CA LEU A 95 15.48 -6.41 -0.79
C LEU A 95 16.12 -5.39 -1.74
N VAL A 96 15.75 -5.42 -3.02
CA VAL A 96 16.19 -4.42 -4.00
C VAL A 96 15.74 -3.01 -3.56
N SER A 97 14.51 -2.88 -3.11
CA SER A 97 13.95 -1.60 -2.65
C SER A 97 14.66 -1.05 -1.43
N LEU A 98 15.04 -1.91 -0.48
CA LEU A 98 15.85 -1.53 0.68
C LEU A 98 17.19 -0.93 0.28
N VAL A 99 17.87 -1.55 -0.69
CA VAL A 99 19.15 -1.03 -1.22
C VAL A 99 18.93 0.33 -1.89
N LEU A 100 17.90 0.48 -2.71
CA LEU A 100 17.60 1.74 -3.38
C LEU A 100 17.23 2.84 -2.38
N TYR A 101 16.42 2.55 -1.36
CA TYR A 101 16.12 3.52 -0.29
C TYR A 101 17.36 3.89 0.52
N TYR A 102 18.27 2.95 0.77
CA TYR A 102 19.53 3.22 1.43
C TYR A 102 20.40 4.21 0.61
N LEU A 103 20.49 3.99 -0.70
CA LEU A 103 21.25 4.88 -1.60
C LEU A 103 20.67 6.30 -1.65
N VAL A 104 19.36 6.43 -1.69
CA VAL A 104 18.67 7.73 -1.68
C VAL A 104 18.84 8.43 -0.31
N SER A 105 18.78 7.68 0.77
CA SER A 105 18.98 8.21 2.13
C SER A 105 20.39 8.73 2.38
N GLY A 106 21.40 8.12 1.74
CA GLY A 106 22.80 8.50 1.89
C GLY A 106 23.18 9.84 1.24
N GLN A 107 22.32 10.45 0.44
CA GLN A 107 22.55 11.74 -0.22
C GLN A 107 22.26 12.95 0.70
N VAL A 108 21.74 12.70 1.91
CA VAL A 108 21.43 13.77 2.87
C VAL A 108 22.69 14.17 3.64
N GLN A 109 23.22 15.34 3.36
CA GLN A 109 24.40 15.93 4.04
C GLN A 109 24.05 16.73 5.32
N GLY A 110 22.84 16.56 5.88
CA GLY A 110 22.40 17.22 7.10
C GLY A 110 22.69 16.38 8.34
N GLY A 111 23.34 16.96 9.34
CA GLY A 111 23.40 16.36 10.68
C GLY A 111 21.99 16.36 11.28
N ILE A 112 21.55 15.22 11.85
CA ILE A 112 20.30 15.17 12.62
C ILE A 112 20.50 16.12 13.80
N GLN A 113 19.74 17.21 13.84
CA GLN A 113 19.62 17.98 15.06
C GLN A 113 18.75 17.19 16.03
N VAL A 114 19.40 16.47 16.93
CA VAL A 114 18.68 15.81 18.02
C VAL A 114 18.30 16.92 19.00
N GLY A 115 17.05 17.37 18.90
CA GLY A 115 16.45 18.24 19.91
C GLY A 115 16.17 17.47 21.20
N ASP A 116 15.91 18.19 22.27
CA ASP A 116 15.42 17.59 23.50
C ASP A 116 14.11 16.83 23.22
N PHE A 117 14.10 15.52 23.47
CA PHE A 117 12.90 14.71 23.30
C PHE A 117 12.29 14.35 24.65
N ASN A 118 10.97 14.39 24.70
CA ASN A 118 10.22 13.95 25.87
C ASN A 118 9.60 12.57 25.58
N LEU A 119 10.05 11.56 26.30
CA LEU A 119 9.59 10.18 26.11
C LEU A 119 8.06 10.03 26.26
N PHE A 120 7.43 10.85 27.09
CA PHE A 120 5.97 10.86 27.25
C PHE A 120 5.24 11.33 25.99
N GLN A 121 5.84 12.21 25.19
CA GLN A 121 5.25 12.66 23.91
C GLN A 121 5.35 11.58 22.82
N VAL A 122 6.28 10.64 22.97
CA VAL A 122 6.43 9.49 22.06
C VAL A 122 5.43 8.37 22.42
N LEU A 123 5.00 8.30 23.69
CA LEU A 123 4.14 7.23 24.19
C LEU A 123 2.87 6.99 23.35
N PRO A 124 2.09 8.01 22.91
CA PRO A 124 0.91 7.79 22.08
C PRO A 124 1.21 7.04 20.78
N TYR A 125 2.33 7.36 20.13
CA TYR A 125 2.73 6.68 18.89
C TYR A 125 3.06 5.20 19.14
N VAL A 126 3.77 4.90 20.23
CA VAL A 126 4.07 3.52 20.62
C VAL A 126 2.80 2.76 20.96
N VAL A 127 1.86 3.36 21.69
CA VAL A 127 0.57 2.74 22.03
C VAL A 127 -0.25 2.46 20.76
N VAL A 128 -0.38 3.43 19.86
CA VAL A 128 -1.07 3.26 18.57
C VAL A 128 -0.46 2.11 17.79
N LEU A 129 0.86 2.05 17.69
CA LEU A 129 1.58 0.99 17.00
C LEU A 129 1.33 -0.39 17.62
N VAL A 130 1.45 -0.52 18.94
CA VAL A 130 1.23 -1.78 19.64
C VAL A 130 -0.21 -2.26 19.51
N LEU A 131 -1.19 -1.37 19.67
CA LEU A 131 -2.61 -1.71 19.54
C LEU A 131 -2.97 -2.11 18.11
N ALA A 132 -2.36 -1.44 17.12
CA ALA A 132 -2.52 -1.81 15.72
C ALA A 132 -1.94 -3.20 15.42
N LEU A 133 -0.74 -3.52 15.95
CA LEU A 133 -0.14 -4.85 15.84
C LEU A 133 -0.95 -5.95 16.57
N MET A 134 -1.71 -5.61 17.59
CA MET A 134 -2.63 -6.52 18.26
C MET A 134 -3.91 -6.80 17.43
N GLY A 135 -4.07 -6.18 16.27
CA GLY A 135 -5.21 -6.38 15.37
C GLY A 135 -6.48 -5.66 15.81
N ILE A 136 -6.38 -4.65 16.69
CA ILE A 136 -7.52 -3.82 17.08
C ILE A 136 -7.94 -2.95 15.89
N ASN A 137 -9.23 -2.69 15.77
CA ASN A 137 -9.76 -1.86 14.69
C ASN A 137 -9.03 -0.52 14.59
N VAL A 138 -8.48 -0.22 13.41
CA VAL A 138 -7.62 0.94 13.16
C VAL A 138 -8.29 2.26 13.53
N ALA A 139 -9.59 2.42 13.25
CA ALA A 139 -10.33 3.63 13.60
C ALA A 139 -10.38 3.85 15.13
N LEU A 140 -10.58 2.76 15.91
CA LEU A 140 -10.56 2.84 17.38
C LEU A 140 -9.16 3.14 17.90
N VAL A 141 -8.13 2.56 17.30
CA VAL A 141 -6.72 2.80 17.67
C VAL A 141 -6.33 4.25 17.44
N LEU A 142 -6.68 4.81 16.26
CA LEU A 142 -6.38 6.21 15.93
C LEU A 142 -7.18 7.17 16.82
N PHE A 143 -8.47 6.91 17.03
CA PHE A 143 -9.29 7.72 17.95
C PHE A 143 -8.75 7.70 19.39
N GLY A 144 -8.37 6.52 19.89
CA GLY A 144 -7.71 6.38 21.19
C GLY A 144 -6.37 7.12 21.26
N GLY A 145 -5.59 7.10 20.19
CA GLY A 145 -4.35 7.85 20.04
C GLY A 145 -4.55 9.36 20.13
N ILE A 146 -5.57 9.88 19.48
CA ILE A 146 -5.96 11.30 19.53
C ILE A 146 -6.30 11.71 20.99
N LEU A 147 -7.12 10.92 21.67
CA LEU A 147 -7.48 11.19 23.07
C LEU A 147 -6.26 11.13 23.98
N LEU A 148 -5.41 10.11 23.82
CA LEU A 148 -4.20 9.93 24.62
C LEU A 148 -3.22 11.08 24.42
N THR A 149 -3.03 11.54 23.19
CA THR A 149 -2.20 12.71 22.86
C THR A 149 -2.72 13.97 23.54
N GLY A 150 -4.05 14.19 23.51
CA GLY A 150 -4.69 15.30 24.19
C GLY A 150 -4.46 15.26 25.71
N VAL A 151 -4.70 14.10 26.35
CA VAL A 151 -4.51 13.94 27.80
C VAL A 151 -3.05 14.19 28.21
N ILE A 152 -2.09 13.61 27.49
CA ILE A 152 -0.66 13.81 27.78
C ILE A 152 -0.25 15.27 27.58
N GLY A 153 -0.67 15.91 26.48
CA GLY A 153 -0.37 17.30 26.20
C GLY A 153 -0.93 18.26 27.24
N LEU A 154 -2.17 18.04 27.68
CA LEU A 154 -2.80 18.81 28.74
C LEU A 154 -2.13 18.62 30.10
N LEU A 155 -1.78 17.38 30.49
CA LEU A 155 -1.11 17.08 31.76
C LEU A 155 0.31 17.66 31.84
N GLN A 156 1.00 17.73 30.69
CA GLN A 156 2.35 18.32 30.61
C GLN A 156 2.32 19.85 30.43
N GLY A 157 1.15 20.43 30.23
CA GLY A 157 1.01 21.87 29.98
C GLY A 157 1.64 22.31 28.63
N THR A 158 1.93 21.34 27.73
CA THR A 158 2.49 21.64 26.42
C THR A 158 1.42 22.11 25.42
N VAL A 159 0.15 21.74 25.66
CA VAL A 159 -1.01 22.11 24.85
C VAL A 159 -2.18 22.44 25.79
N ASP A 160 -2.90 23.51 25.54
CA ASP A 160 -4.17 23.80 26.20
C ASP A 160 -5.35 23.20 25.44
N ILE A 161 -6.53 23.15 26.07
CA ILE A 161 -7.72 22.50 25.50
C ILE A 161 -8.17 23.14 24.18
N PHE A 162 -8.01 24.48 24.07
CA PHE A 162 -8.40 25.19 22.85
C PHE A 162 -7.43 24.91 21.69
N THR A 163 -6.12 24.88 21.95
CA THR A 163 -5.10 24.53 20.96
C THR A 163 -5.26 23.09 20.50
N TRP A 164 -5.56 22.15 21.43
CA TRP A 164 -5.85 20.77 21.09
C TRP A 164 -7.11 20.63 20.21
N ALA A 165 -8.21 21.28 20.61
CA ALA A 165 -9.46 21.29 19.85
C ALA A 165 -9.28 21.93 18.46
N LYS A 166 -8.50 23.02 18.37
CA LYS A 166 -8.13 23.63 17.09
C LYS A 166 -7.35 22.67 16.21
N GLY A 167 -6.35 21.97 16.76
CA GLY A 167 -5.59 20.96 16.02
C GLY A 167 -6.47 19.83 15.48
N LEU A 168 -7.50 19.40 16.22
CA LEU A 168 -8.50 18.46 15.71
C LEU A 168 -9.28 19.04 14.52
N GLY A 169 -9.73 20.29 14.64
CA GLY A 169 -10.45 20.97 13.57
C GLY A 169 -9.60 21.15 12.30
N ASP A 170 -8.36 21.56 12.47
CA ASP A 170 -7.40 21.73 11.36
C ASP A 170 -7.11 20.36 10.68
N GLY A 171 -6.87 19.30 11.45
CA GLY A 171 -6.69 17.94 10.91
C GLY A 171 -7.92 17.41 10.15
N MET A 172 -9.14 17.70 10.63
CA MET A 172 -10.36 17.36 9.92
C MET A 172 -10.50 18.16 8.62
N ALA A 173 -10.16 19.45 8.62
CA ALA A 173 -10.21 20.31 7.45
C ALA A 173 -9.19 19.86 6.39
N ASP A 174 -8.00 19.46 6.78
CA ASP A 174 -6.98 18.93 5.88
C ASP A 174 -7.45 17.63 5.19
N MET A 175 -8.13 16.76 5.93
CA MET A 175 -8.66 15.51 5.38
C MET A 175 -9.93 15.70 4.53
N PHE A 176 -10.61 16.85 4.61
CA PHE A 176 -11.81 17.13 3.85
C PHE A 176 -11.55 17.10 2.33
N SER A 177 -10.47 17.71 1.88
CA SER A 177 -10.11 17.74 0.45
C SER A 177 -9.90 16.32 -0.10
N ILE A 178 -9.21 15.46 0.65
CA ILE A 178 -8.99 14.05 0.28
C ILE A 178 -10.33 13.31 0.21
N SER A 179 -11.19 13.50 1.20
CA SER A 179 -12.51 12.86 1.25
C SER A 179 -13.37 13.26 0.06
N MET A 180 -13.36 14.55 -0.32
CA MET A 180 -14.08 15.03 -1.50
C MET A 180 -13.55 14.46 -2.79
N VAL A 181 -12.22 14.38 -2.96
CA VAL A 181 -11.61 13.73 -4.12
C VAL A 181 -12.01 12.25 -4.18
N ALA A 182 -11.97 11.53 -3.08
CA ALA A 182 -12.37 10.12 -3.02
C ALA A 182 -13.84 9.91 -3.40
N ILE A 183 -14.75 10.77 -2.94
CA ILE A 183 -16.18 10.73 -3.30
C ILE A 183 -16.38 11.00 -4.80
N LEU A 184 -15.75 12.04 -5.34
CA LEU A 184 -15.88 12.39 -6.76
C LEU A 184 -15.29 11.29 -7.67
N VAL A 185 -14.12 10.76 -7.34
CA VAL A 185 -13.50 9.64 -8.07
C VAL A 185 -14.41 8.42 -8.03
N SER A 186 -14.97 8.08 -6.86
CA SER A 186 -15.92 6.96 -6.73
C SER A 186 -17.16 7.15 -7.60
N GLY A 187 -17.68 8.39 -7.71
CA GLY A 187 -18.78 8.72 -8.60
C GLY A 187 -18.42 8.53 -10.08
N ILE A 188 -17.24 9.00 -10.51
CA ILE A 188 -16.74 8.79 -11.88
C ILE A 188 -16.61 7.29 -12.20
N ILE A 189 -16.05 6.51 -11.27
CA ILE A 189 -15.92 5.06 -11.42
C ILE A 189 -17.29 4.40 -11.55
N GLY A 190 -18.27 4.84 -10.75
CA GLY A 190 -19.67 4.38 -10.87
C GLY A 190 -20.24 4.61 -12.26
N LEU A 191 -19.99 5.77 -12.86
CA LEU A 191 -20.39 6.07 -14.24
C LEU A 191 -19.67 5.20 -15.25
N VAL A 192 -18.36 5.02 -15.14
CA VAL A 192 -17.56 4.15 -16.03
C VAL A 192 -18.12 2.73 -16.03
N ARG A 193 -18.46 2.19 -14.84
CA ARG A 193 -19.08 0.86 -14.72
C ARG A 193 -20.47 0.82 -15.33
N TYR A 194 -21.30 1.81 -15.06
CA TYR A 194 -22.67 1.89 -15.59
C TYR A 194 -22.70 1.90 -17.13
N TYR A 195 -21.74 2.59 -17.78
CA TYR A 195 -21.62 2.65 -19.24
C TYR A 195 -20.82 1.49 -19.85
N GLY A 196 -20.55 0.42 -19.12
CA GLY A 196 -19.90 -0.78 -19.65
C GLY A 196 -18.39 -0.66 -19.86
N GLY A 197 -17.73 0.31 -19.19
CA GLY A 197 -16.28 0.52 -19.34
C GLY A 197 -15.46 -0.65 -18.78
N VAL A 198 -15.95 -1.35 -17.77
CA VAL A 198 -15.31 -2.54 -17.20
C VAL A 198 -15.41 -3.71 -18.18
N GLU A 199 -16.59 -3.94 -18.75
CA GLU A 199 -16.86 -4.98 -19.75
C GLU A 199 -16.02 -4.77 -21.01
N TRP A 200 -15.92 -3.53 -21.48
CA TRP A 200 -15.08 -3.16 -22.62
C TRP A 200 -13.60 -3.48 -22.35
N LEU A 201 -13.09 -3.14 -21.16
CA LEU A 201 -11.70 -3.42 -20.77
C LEU A 201 -11.43 -4.93 -20.75
N VAL A 202 -12.35 -5.71 -20.17
CA VAL A 202 -12.27 -7.17 -20.12
C VAL A 202 -12.23 -7.76 -21.53
N GLU A 203 -13.12 -7.33 -22.42
CA GLU A 203 -13.19 -7.82 -23.80
C GLU A 203 -11.89 -7.52 -24.57
N LYS A 204 -11.37 -6.29 -24.45
CA LYS A 204 -10.12 -5.89 -25.12
C LYS A 204 -8.92 -6.72 -24.65
N ILE A 205 -8.76 -6.89 -23.35
CA ILE A 205 -7.61 -7.63 -22.81
C ILE A 205 -7.71 -9.12 -23.15
N THR A 206 -8.89 -9.72 -22.97
CA THR A 206 -9.08 -11.13 -23.29
C THR A 206 -8.88 -11.45 -24.75
N GLY A 207 -9.21 -10.51 -25.65
CA GLY A 207 -8.97 -10.64 -27.09
C GLY A 207 -7.48 -10.69 -27.48
N TRP A 208 -6.58 -10.17 -26.66
CA TRP A 208 -5.14 -10.19 -26.93
C TRP A 208 -4.41 -11.42 -26.37
N ILE A 209 -5.12 -12.29 -25.65
CA ILE A 209 -4.52 -13.45 -25.01
C ILE A 209 -4.20 -14.55 -26.04
N HIS A 210 -2.91 -14.78 -26.28
CA HIS A 210 -2.40 -15.86 -27.10
C HIS A 210 -1.36 -16.67 -26.30
N GLY A 211 -1.66 -17.97 -26.09
CA GLY A 211 -0.79 -18.86 -25.33
C GLY A 211 -0.73 -18.61 -23.81
N ARG A 212 -0.03 -19.48 -23.09
CA ARG A 212 0.02 -19.47 -21.62
C ARG A 212 0.64 -18.19 -21.05
N LYS A 213 1.80 -17.77 -21.56
CA LYS A 213 2.44 -16.53 -21.11
C LYS A 213 1.57 -15.30 -21.37
N GLY A 214 0.94 -15.24 -22.54
CA GLY A 214 -0.01 -14.19 -22.87
C GLY A 214 -1.21 -14.18 -21.93
N ALA A 215 -1.67 -15.36 -21.48
CA ALA A 215 -2.74 -15.48 -20.50
C ALA A 215 -2.31 -14.96 -19.11
N GLU A 216 -1.11 -15.28 -18.64
CA GLU A 216 -0.59 -14.76 -17.37
C GLU A 216 -0.44 -13.23 -17.40
N TYR A 217 0.11 -12.66 -18.46
CA TYR A 217 0.18 -11.21 -18.65
C TYR A 217 -1.22 -10.57 -18.76
N GLY A 218 -2.12 -11.18 -19.52
CA GLY A 218 -3.48 -10.68 -19.69
C GLY A 218 -4.26 -10.64 -18.39
N ILE A 219 -4.18 -11.68 -17.59
CA ILE A 219 -4.81 -11.76 -16.25
C ILE A 219 -4.21 -10.69 -15.31
N GLY A 220 -2.88 -10.59 -15.25
CA GLY A 220 -2.21 -9.59 -14.42
C GLY A 220 -2.59 -8.17 -14.85
N LEU A 221 -2.48 -7.86 -16.14
CA LEU A 221 -2.80 -6.54 -16.68
C LEU A 221 -4.27 -6.18 -16.46
N LEU A 222 -5.20 -7.14 -16.64
CA LEU A 222 -6.62 -6.95 -16.35
C LEU A 222 -6.84 -6.57 -14.89
N SER A 223 -6.24 -7.33 -13.97
CA SER A 223 -6.35 -7.07 -12.53
C SER A 223 -5.78 -5.69 -12.16
N GLY A 224 -4.61 -5.35 -12.68
CA GLY A 224 -3.96 -4.07 -12.43
C GLY A 224 -4.75 -2.88 -12.96
N LEU A 225 -5.21 -2.94 -14.22
CA LEU A 225 -6.00 -1.86 -14.82
C LEU A 225 -7.36 -1.70 -14.16
N LEU A 226 -8.03 -2.80 -13.80
CA LEU A 226 -9.27 -2.72 -13.03
C LEU A 226 -9.03 -2.13 -11.65
N SER A 227 -7.92 -2.46 -10.98
CA SER A 227 -7.56 -1.89 -9.68
C SER A 227 -7.33 -0.39 -9.77
N ALA A 228 -6.59 0.06 -10.77
CA ALA A 228 -6.37 1.48 -11.04
C ALA A 228 -7.68 2.21 -11.38
N ALA A 229 -8.54 1.59 -12.22
CA ALA A 229 -9.81 2.19 -12.62
C ALA A 229 -10.86 2.21 -11.51
N MET A 230 -10.84 1.25 -10.58
CA MET A 230 -11.84 1.11 -9.51
C MET A 230 -11.36 1.72 -8.18
N VAL A 231 -10.09 2.15 -8.11
CA VAL A 231 -9.45 2.68 -6.89
C VAL A 231 -9.65 1.76 -5.67
N ASN A 232 -9.71 0.46 -5.95
CA ASN A 232 -9.88 -0.56 -4.93
C ASN A 232 -9.34 -1.90 -5.43
N ASN A 233 -8.24 -2.35 -4.85
CA ASN A 233 -7.58 -3.60 -5.22
C ASN A 233 -8.42 -4.84 -4.90
N THR A 234 -9.09 -4.87 -3.76
CA THR A 234 -9.92 -6.02 -3.35
C THR A 234 -11.10 -6.24 -4.30
N ILE A 235 -11.82 -5.15 -4.65
CA ILE A 235 -12.94 -5.24 -5.61
C ILE A 235 -12.43 -5.66 -7.00
N ALA A 236 -11.31 -5.09 -7.45
CA ALA A 236 -10.71 -5.46 -8.73
C ALA A 236 -10.32 -6.94 -8.78
N ILE A 237 -9.75 -7.47 -7.69
CA ILE A 237 -9.43 -8.88 -7.51
C ILE A 237 -10.68 -9.74 -7.61
N ILE A 238 -11.75 -9.40 -6.88
CA ILE A 238 -13.03 -10.13 -6.89
C ILE A 238 -13.62 -10.19 -8.31
N VAL A 239 -13.57 -9.08 -9.05
CA VAL A 239 -14.07 -9.02 -10.44
C VAL A 239 -13.17 -9.83 -11.40
N THR A 240 -11.85 -9.80 -11.19
CA THR A 240 -10.89 -10.49 -12.07
C THR A 240 -10.87 -12.00 -11.86
N CYS A 241 -11.04 -12.49 -10.63
CA CYS A 241 -10.87 -13.91 -10.31
C CYS A 241 -11.73 -14.87 -11.12
N PRO A 242 -13.05 -14.64 -11.33
CA PRO A 242 -13.86 -15.51 -12.20
C PRO A 242 -13.33 -15.61 -13.62
N ILE A 243 -12.88 -14.49 -14.19
CA ILE A 243 -12.31 -14.41 -15.55
C ILE A 243 -10.97 -15.15 -15.57
N ALA A 244 -10.11 -14.92 -14.57
CA ALA A 244 -8.83 -15.60 -14.41
C ALA A 244 -9.00 -17.12 -14.31
N LYS A 245 -10.04 -17.62 -13.63
CA LYS A 245 -10.35 -19.07 -13.59
C LYS A 245 -10.68 -19.65 -14.95
N VAL A 246 -11.50 -18.96 -15.74
CA VAL A 246 -11.85 -19.42 -17.09
C VAL A 246 -10.62 -19.48 -17.99
N ILE A 247 -9.82 -18.41 -17.98
CA ILE A 247 -8.58 -18.33 -18.75
C ILE A 247 -7.58 -19.37 -18.23
N GLY A 248 -7.45 -19.50 -16.90
CA GLY A 248 -6.54 -20.45 -16.26
C GLY A 248 -6.83 -21.89 -16.62
N LYS A 249 -8.10 -22.29 -16.70
CA LYS A 249 -8.50 -23.61 -17.18
C LYS A 249 -8.10 -23.85 -18.64
N LYS A 250 -8.31 -22.85 -19.51
CA LYS A 250 -7.98 -22.94 -20.95
C LYS A 250 -6.48 -23.11 -21.20
N TYR A 251 -5.64 -22.45 -20.40
CA TYR A 251 -4.18 -22.41 -20.57
C TYR A 251 -3.42 -23.20 -19.51
N GLU A 252 -4.10 -24.03 -18.72
CA GLU A 252 -3.53 -24.90 -17.69
C GLU A 252 -2.67 -24.16 -16.64
N ILE A 253 -3.12 -22.99 -16.20
CA ILE A 253 -2.46 -22.18 -15.18
C ILE A 253 -2.97 -22.60 -13.80
N ALA A 254 -2.05 -22.95 -12.90
CA ALA A 254 -2.41 -23.38 -11.54
C ALA A 254 -3.13 -22.28 -10.73
N PRO A 255 -4.16 -22.62 -9.90
CA PRO A 255 -4.91 -21.66 -9.11
C PRO A 255 -4.04 -20.74 -8.23
N LYS A 256 -2.96 -21.28 -7.64
CA LYS A 256 -1.98 -20.53 -6.84
C LYS A 256 -1.29 -19.43 -7.66
N ARG A 257 -1.02 -19.72 -8.94
CA ARG A 257 -0.40 -18.76 -9.86
C ARG A 257 -1.38 -17.66 -10.28
N LEU A 258 -2.64 -18.02 -10.55
CA LEU A 258 -3.69 -17.06 -10.82
C LEU A 258 -3.87 -16.09 -9.67
N ALA A 259 -3.99 -16.63 -8.44
CA ALA A 259 -4.14 -15.83 -7.23
C ALA A 259 -2.95 -14.87 -7.01
N SER A 260 -1.73 -15.35 -7.25
CA SER A 260 -0.51 -14.53 -7.14
C SER A 260 -0.49 -13.39 -8.15
N LEU A 261 -0.76 -13.67 -9.43
CA LEU A 261 -0.74 -12.66 -10.49
C LEU A 261 -1.83 -11.60 -10.28
N VAL A 262 -3.04 -12.03 -9.99
CA VAL A 262 -4.18 -11.12 -9.75
C VAL A 262 -3.88 -10.17 -8.61
N ASP A 263 -3.33 -10.67 -7.50
CA ASP A 263 -3.01 -9.89 -6.32
C ASP A 263 -1.82 -8.94 -6.55
N ILE A 264 -0.70 -9.44 -7.08
CA ILE A 264 0.51 -8.64 -7.31
C ILE A 264 0.22 -7.47 -8.26
N PHE A 265 -0.46 -7.71 -9.37
CA PHE A 265 -0.73 -6.66 -10.34
C PHE A 265 -1.78 -5.66 -9.82
N ALA A 266 -2.84 -6.13 -9.14
CA ALA A 266 -3.83 -5.23 -8.53
C ALA A 266 -3.19 -4.25 -7.55
N CYS A 267 -2.41 -4.77 -6.59
CA CYS A 267 -1.74 -3.96 -5.59
C CYS A 267 -0.68 -3.04 -6.21
N SER A 268 0.09 -3.54 -7.19
CA SER A 268 1.15 -2.76 -7.81
C SER A 268 0.61 -1.59 -8.62
N PHE A 269 -0.43 -1.79 -9.40
CA PHE A 269 -1.01 -0.72 -10.22
C PHE A 269 -1.67 0.35 -9.35
N LEU A 270 -2.43 -0.05 -8.33
CA LEU A 270 -3.09 0.91 -7.45
C LEU A 270 -2.08 1.75 -6.67
N CYS A 271 -1.04 1.13 -6.13
CA CYS A 271 0.00 1.79 -5.34
C CYS A 271 0.64 3.01 -6.03
N VAL A 272 0.75 3.01 -7.36
CA VAL A 272 1.34 4.11 -8.13
C VAL A 272 0.30 5.06 -8.72
N MET A 273 -0.99 4.85 -8.46
CA MET A 273 -2.01 5.77 -8.97
C MET A 273 -2.03 7.08 -8.17
N PRO A 274 -1.99 8.24 -8.83
CA PRO A 274 -1.99 9.53 -8.14
C PRO A 274 -3.29 9.81 -7.37
N HIS A 275 -4.36 9.10 -7.69
CA HIS A 275 -5.68 9.20 -7.07
C HIS A 275 -5.97 8.07 -6.07
N ASP A 276 -4.97 7.22 -5.77
CA ASP A 276 -5.09 6.24 -4.68
C ASP A 276 -5.21 6.94 -3.31
N GLY A 277 -6.07 6.42 -2.45
CA GLY A 277 -6.29 7.00 -1.13
C GLY A 277 -5.02 7.10 -0.29
N GLY A 278 -4.17 6.08 -0.34
CA GLY A 278 -2.88 6.08 0.36
C GLY A 278 -1.93 7.15 -0.19
N MET A 279 -1.86 7.29 -1.51
CA MET A 279 -1.07 8.32 -2.18
C MET A 279 -1.55 9.72 -1.78
N LEU A 280 -2.87 9.95 -1.78
CA LEU A 280 -3.44 11.23 -1.40
C LEU A 280 -3.15 11.59 0.07
N ILE A 281 -3.25 10.63 0.99
CA ILE A 281 -2.95 10.84 2.42
C ILE A 281 -1.51 11.31 2.60
N VAL A 282 -0.53 10.57 2.08
CA VAL A 282 0.89 10.91 2.31
C VAL A 282 1.28 12.21 1.62
N THR A 283 0.76 12.48 0.43
CA THR A 283 1.10 13.71 -0.32
C THR A 283 0.50 14.94 0.31
N GLN A 284 -0.72 14.86 0.83
CA GLN A 284 -1.34 15.95 1.57
C GLN A 284 -0.56 16.27 2.85
N LEU A 285 -0.25 15.25 3.66
CA LEU A 285 0.49 15.41 4.90
C LEU A 285 1.91 15.95 4.69
N ALA A 286 2.57 15.52 3.61
CA ALA A 286 3.95 15.95 3.31
C ALA A 286 4.03 17.24 2.49
N GLY A 287 2.93 17.75 1.95
CA GLY A 287 2.92 18.88 1.02
C GLY A 287 3.69 18.60 -0.28
N THR A 288 3.68 17.33 -0.77
CA THR A 288 4.40 16.89 -1.96
C THR A 288 3.45 16.51 -3.09
N SER A 289 3.99 16.43 -4.32
CA SER A 289 3.19 15.97 -5.47
C SER A 289 3.16 14.44 -5.54
N PRO A 290 2.01 13.82 -5.89
CA PRO A 290 1.95 12.39 -6.21
C PRO A 290 2.99 11.94 -7.24
N LEU A 291 3.24 12.76 -8.27
CA LEU A 291 4.22 12.47 -9.31
C LEU A 291 5.66 12.39 -8.78
N ASP A 292 5.98 13.15 -7.72
CA ASP A 292 7.29 13.08 -7.10
C ASP A 292 7.42 11.82 -6.24
N VAL A 293 6.37 11.44 -5.52
CA VAL A 293 6.34 10.20 -4.73
C VAL A 293 6.46 8.97 -5.63
N MET A 294 5.76 8.94 -6.77
CA MET A 294 5.82 7.84 -7.73
C MET A 294 7.24 7.50 -8.18
N LYS A 295 8.13 8.49 -8.31
CA LYS A 295 9.54 8.27 -8.70
C LYS A 295 10.29 7.34 -7.73
N TYR A 296 9.87 7.29 -6.48
CA TYR A 296 10.49 6.52 -5.41
C TYR A 296 9.73 5.25 -5.02
N CYS A 297 8.67 4.86 -5.74
CA CYS A 297 7.92 3.63 -5.48
C CYS A 297 8.68 2.38 -5.92
N TYR A 298 9.90 2.22 -5.41
CA TYR A 298 10.85 1.18 -5.85
C TYR A 298 10.32 -0.23 -5.69
N TYR A 299 9.64 -0.53 -4.58
CA TYR A 299 9.11 -1.87 -4.32
C TYR A 299 8.15 -2.33 -5.39
N VAL A 300 7.23 -1.47 -5.79
CA VAL A 300 6.21 -1.82 -6.77
C VAL A 300 6.83 -2.06 -8.15
N TYR A 301 7.78 -1.24 -8.55
CA TYR A 301 8.48 -1.43 -9.82
C TYR A 301 9.32 -2.71 -9.81
N ALA A 302 10.07 -2.96 -8.73
CA ALA A 302 10.83 -4.19 -8.57
C ALA A 302 9.91 -5.43 -8.53
N LEU A 303 8.74 -5.33 -7.87
CA LEU A 303 7.74 -6.38 -7.79
C LEU A 303 7.15 -6.74 -9.16
N LEU A 304 6.79 -5.72 -9.95
CA LEU A 304 6.30 -5.92 -11.33
C LEU A 304 7.36 -6.56 -12.23
N ILE A 305 8.61 -6.08 -12.12
CA ILE A 305 9.73 -6.67 -12.88
C ILE A 305 9.91 -8.13 -12.45
N ALA A 306 9.94 -8.42 -11.15
CA ALA A 306 10.07 -9.79 -10.66
C ALA A 306 8.91 -10.68 -11.12
N ALA A 307 7.68 -10.19 -11.10
CA ALA A 307 6.51 -10.91 -11.61
C ALA A 307 6.65 -11.20 -13.12
N CYS A 308 7.04 -10.21 -13.93
CA CYS A 308 7.28 -10.38 -15.35
C CYS A 308 8.40 -11.40 -15.64
N VAL A 309 9.49 -11.35 -14.87
CA VAL A 309 10.59 -12.33 -14.99
C VAL A 309 10.08 -13.76 -14.70
N THR A 310 9.27 -13.94 -13.65
CA THR A 310 8.69 -15.26 -13.34
C THR A 310 7.75 -15.77 -14.43
N ILE A 311 7.02 -14.89 -15.13
CA ILE A 311 6.19 -15.26 -16.29
C ILE A 311 7.08 -15.71 -17.45
N GLN A 312 8.18 -14.99 -17.72
CA GLN A 312 9.07 -15.31 -18.83
C GLN A 312 9.84 -16.62 -18.62
N LEU A 313 10.31 -16.85 -17.37
CA LEU A 313 11.07 -18.04 -17.04
C LEU A 313 10.21 -19.30 -16.87
N GLY A 314 8.90 -19.16 -16.69
CA GLY A 314 8.00 -20.29 -16.41
C GLY A 314 8.33 -21.01 -15.08
N THR A 315 9.02 -20.35 -14.16
CA THR A 315 9.65 -20.96 -12.96
C THR A 315 8.68 -21.52 -11.93
N HIS A 316 7.39 -21.31 -12.08
CA HIS A 316 6.36 -21.79 -11.14
C HIS A 316 5.44 -22.86 -11.75
N GLU A 317 5.94 -23.61 -12.72
CA GLU A 317 5.29 -24.79 -13.31
C GLU A 317 5.32 -26.02 -12.38
N GLY A 318 5.69 -25.86 -11.12
CA GLY A 318 5.72 -26.95 -10.15
C GLY A 318 4.36 -27.59 -9.94
N LYS A 319 4.31 -28.92 -10.16
CA LYS A 319 3.25 -29.90 -9.97
C LYS A 319 2.44 -29.68 -8.69
#